data_2b2e50b69bcff000ba1215a9d0f08fea
#
_entry.id   2b2e50b69bcff000ba1215a9d0f08fea
#
_cell.length_a   1.000
_cell.length_b   1.000
_cell.length_c   1.000
_cell.angle_alpha   90.00
_cell.angle_beta   90.00
_cell.angle_gamma   90.00
#
_symmetry.space_group_name_H-M   'P 1'
#
loop_
_entity.id
_entity.type
_entity.pdbx_description
1 polymer ?
#
loop_
_entity_poly.entity_id
_entity_poly.type
_entity_poly.pdbx_seq_one_letter_code
_entity_poly.pdbx_strand_id
1 'polypeptide(L)'
;GLGVVAGRDVVIVANDATVKAGSWWPETITKILRAQEIAMRQRIPIVYLVDSAGVNLPYQEGVFPGQYGAARIFYYNSLMRRYLHVPQISAVMGSCIAGGAYLPALSDVIFMVEGTSFMGLGGPNLVKGATGQTVDGETLGGARTHTEISAVAHYRAPDDASCLDRMREYIGRLPRPAGVAHAVIESKPPAAEPAALYGMLPADHRLSYDMRHILDGLLDGGVLDEFQPDVAREMLCGHARIEGRPVAVIANQRGVIKGRPGERPKFGGIIYPESAEKVAFFIETANREGLPILFVQDVSGFMVGAEAEHAGIIRAGAHFVEAMATASVPKIVLTVNHASGAGYYAMAG
;
A
#
# COMPACT_ATOMS: atom_id res chain seq x y z
N GLY A 1 7.52 -0.98 22.57
CA GLY A 1 8.95 -1.10 22.89
C GLY A 1 9.82 -0.59 21.76
N LEU A 2 11.13 -0.51 22.03
CA LEU A 2 12.16 -0.28 21.00
C LEU A 2 12.79 -1.63 20.66
N GLY A 3 13.13 -1.81 19.39
CA GLY A 3 13.76 -3.03 18.90
C GLY A 3 14.53 -2.79 17.62
N VAL A 4 15.20 -3.85 17.15
CA VAL A 4 15.93 -3.81 15.87
C VAL A 4 15.30 -4.82 14.92
N VAL A 5 14.89 -4.35 13.74
CA VAL A 5 14.32 -5.18 12.67
C VAL A 5 15.09 -4.91 11.39
N ALA A 6 15.59 -5.97 10.77
CA ALA A 6 16.42 -5.87 9.55
C ALA A 6 17.57 -4.85 9.68
N GLY A 7 18.23 -4.81 10.86
CA GLY A 7 19.35 -3.90 11.15
C GLY A 7 18.95 -2.44 11.34
N ARG A 8 17.66 -2.14 11.61
CA ARG A 8 17.13 -0.80 11.84
C ARG A 8 16.47 -0.70 13.19
N ASP A 9 16.69 0.41 13.87
CA ASP A 9 15.92 0.75 15.07
C ASP A 9 14.48 1.03 14.66
N VAL A 10 13.54 0.44 15.41
CA VAL A 10 12.10 0.60 15.20
C VAL A 10 11.39 0.76 16.53
N VAL A 11 10.28 1.48 16.54
CA VAL A 11 9.30 1.46 17.63
C VAL A 11 8.27 0.40 17.31
N ILE A 12 7.94 -0.47 18.28
CA ILE A 12 6.92 -1.51 18.10
C ILE A 12 5.81 -1.26 19.12
N VAL A 13 4.59 -1.18 18.63
CA VAL A 13 3.34 -1.16 19.41
C VAL A 13 2.59 -2.44 19.06
N ALA A 14 2.30 -3.27 20.05
CA ALA A 14 1.57 -4.52 19.87
C ALA A 14 0.42 -4.59 20.89
N ASN A 15 -0.74 -5.05 20.45
CA ASN A 15 -1.83 -5.38 21.35
C ASN A 15 -1.65 -6.80 21.87
N ASP A 16 -1.98 -7.01 23.12
CA ASP A 16 -2.08 -8.34 23.72
C ASP A 16 -3.57 -8.69 23.83
N ALA A 17 -4.07 -9.50 22.91
CA ALA A 17 -5.48 -9.90 22.88
C ALA A 17 -5.88 -10.79 24.06
N THR A 18 -4.91 -11.40 24.75
CA THR A 18 -5.20 -12.19 25.97
C THR A 18 -5.56 -11.31 27.15
N VAL A 19 -5.21 -10.02 27.08
CA VAL A 19 -5.54 -9.03 28.11
C VAL A 19 -6.66 -8.13 27.63
N LYS A 20 -7.87 -8.33 28.15
CA LYS A 20 -9.05 -7.51 27.80
C LYS A 20 -9.32 -7.41 26.30
N ALA A 21 -9.04 -8.48 25.55
CA ALA A 21 -9.16 -8.53 24.09
C ALA A 21 -8.39 -7.39 23.38
N GLY A 22 -7.23 -7.01 23.91
CA GLY A 22 -6.40 -5.94 23.34
C GLY A 22 -7.04 -4.55 23.36
N SER A 23 -8.13 -4.34 24.09
CA SER A 23 -8.90 -3.09 24.05
C SER A 23 -8.12 -1.88 24.59
N TRP A 24 -8.51 -0.71 24.10
CA TRP A 24 -7.89 0.56 24.47
C TRP A 24 -8.51 1.13 25.75
N TRP A 25 -7.64 1.41 26.70
CA TRP A 25 -7.91 2.06 27.98
C TRP A 25 -7.18 3.42 28.00
N PRO A 26 -7.45 4.31 28.98
CA PRO A 26 -6.76 5.58 29.08
C PRO A 26 -5.23 5.44 29.07
N GLU A 27 -4.70 4.45 29.81
CA GLU A 27 -3.26 4.17 29.89
C GLU A 27 -2.71 3.62 28.57
N THR A 28 -3.53 2.88 27.82
CA THR A 28 -3.17 2.40 26.47
C THR A 28 -2.93 3.57 25.53
N ILE A 29 -3.82 4.57 25.56
CA ILE A 29 -3.68 5.79 24.75
C ILE A 29 -2.39 6.52 25.10
N THR A 30 -2.13 6.76 26.39
CA THR A 30 -0.91 7.39 26.87
C THR A 30 0.34 6.67 26.38
N LYS A 31 0.32 5.33 26.44
CA LYS A 31 1.43 4.47 26.00
C LYS A 31 1.66 4.53 24.48
N ILE A 32 0.58 4.51 23.68
CA ILE A 32 0.66 4.63 22.21
C ILE A 32 1.20 6.00 21.83
N LEU A 33 0.67 7.08 22.42
CA LEU A 33 1.15 8.45 22.17
C LEU A 33 2.64 8.57 22.47
N ARG A 34 3.09 8.01 23.59
CA ARG A 34 4.52 8.03 23.94
C ARG A 34 5.37 7.26 22.93
N ALA A 35 4.89 6.12 22.44
CA ALA A 35 5.58 5.37 21.38
C ALA A 35 5.69 6.19 20.09
N GLN A 36 4.60 6.84 19.67
CA GLN A 36 4.59 7.73 18.50
C GLN A 36 5.52 8.93 18.68
N GLU A 37 5.56 9.55 19.86
CA GLU A 37 6.49 10.66 20.16
C GLU A 37 7.95 10.23 20.01
N ILE A 38 8.30 9.01 20.47
CA ILE A 38 9.66 8.48 20.31
C ILE A 38 9.98 8.30 18.84
N ALA A 39 9.09 7.68 18.07
CA ALA A 39 9.27 7.49 16.63
C ALA A 39 9.46 8.82 15.90
N MET A 40 8.64 9.83 16.21
CA MET A 40 8.72 11.17 15.63
C MET A 40 10.03 11.89 15.96
N ARG A 41 10.47 11.85 17.24
CA ARG A 41 11.69 12.53 17.69
C ARG A 41 12.95 11.90 17.11
N GLN A 42 12.99 10.56 17.04
CA GLN A 42 14.15 9.84 16.55
C GLN A 42 14.14 9.61 15.05
N ARG A 43 13.02 9.91 14.37
CA ARG A 43 12.83 9.67 12.93
C ARG A 43 13.06 8.19 12.54
N ILE A 44 12.60 7.28 13.38
CA ILE A 44 12.68 5.83 13.17
C ILE A 44 11.29 5.26 12.85
N PRO A 45 11.21 4.18 12.04
CA PRO A 45 9.93 3.55 11.71
C PRO A 45 9.15 3.11 12.95
N ILE A 46 7.82 3.19 12.86
CA ILE A 46 6.93 2.63 13.86
C ILE A 46 6.11 1.49 13.27
N VAL A 47 6.06 0.39 14.00
CA VAL A 47 5.35 -0.85 13.65
C VAL A 47 4.17 -1.03 14.60
N TYR A 48 3.00 -1.28 14.05
CA TYR A 48 1.80 -1.62 14.80
C TYR A 48 1.39 -3.07 14.50
N LEU A 49 1.42 -3.93 15.52
CA LEU A 49 0.87 -5.27 15.46
C LEU A 49 -0.50 -5.22 16.15
N VAL A 50 -1.55 -5.26 15.33
CA VAL A 50 -2.90 -4.92 15.77
C VAL A 50 -3.73 -6.18 15.99
N ASP A 51 -4.20 -6.34 17.22
CA ASP A 51 -5.22 -7.29 17.63
C ASP A 51 -6.01 -6.67 18.79
N SER A 52 -7.06 -5.91 18.47
CA SER A 52 -7.77 -5.07 19.43
C SER A 52 -9.27 -5.05 19.17
N ALA A 53 -10.05 -5.30 20.19
CA ALA A 53 -11.50 -5.13 20.18
C ALA A 53 -11.96 -3.65 20.15
N GLY A 54 -11.03 -2.70 20.01
CA GLY A 54 -11.33 -1.27 20.01
C GLY A 54 -11.32 -0.65 21.41
N VAL A 55 -12.03 0.46 21.56
CA VAL A 55 -12.08 1.22 22.81
C VAL A 55 -12.95 0.52 23.85
N ASN A 56 -12.50 0.49 25.09
CA ASN A 56 -13.35 0.06 26.22
C ASN A 56 -14.40 1.15 26.50
N LEU A 57 -15.60 0.97 25.96
CA LEU A 57 -16.66 1.96 25.99
C LEU A 57 -17.06 2.46 27.38
N PRO A 58 -17.12 1.62 28.46
CA PRO A 58 -17.37 2.10 29.80
C PRO A 58 -16.37 3.15 30.30
N TYR A 59 -15.18 3.20 29.73
CA TYR A 59 -14.10 4.13 30.10
C TYR A 59 -13.82 5.18 29.01
N GLN A 60 -14.74 5.36 28.07
CA GLN A 60 -14.53 6.25 26.92
C GLN A 60 -14.24 7.71 27.30
N GLU A 61 -14.73 8.19 28.45
CA GLU A 61 -14.46 9.54 28.94
C GLU A 61 -12.97 9.80 29.19
N GLY A 62 -12.21 8.75 29.57
CA GLY A 62 -10.76 8.82 29.74
C GLY A 62 -9.97 8.49 28.48
N VAL A 63 -10.63 8.01 27.41
CA VAL A 63 -9.99 7.58 26.18
C VAL A 63 -10.13 8.63 25.07
N PHE A 64 -11.35 9.12 24.81
CA PHE A 64 -11.59 10.00 23.67
C PHE A 64 -11.19 11.46 23.88
N PRO A 65 -11.62 12.16 24.99
CA PRO A 65 -11.43 13.59 25.10
C PRO A 65 -10.03 13.99 25.53
N GLY A 66 -9.77 15.29 25.35
CA GLY A 66 -8.58 15.94 25.87
C GLY A 66 -7.39 15.93 24.91
N GLN A 67 -6.41 16.73 25.28
CA GLN A 67 -5.19 16.95 24.49
C GLN A 67 -4.39 15.66 24.26
N TYR A 68 -4.50 14.69 25.16
CA TYR A 68 -3.84 13.40 25.10
C TYR A 68 -4.81 12.24 24.93
N GLY A 69 -6.00 12.52 24.38
CA GLY A 69 -6.99 11.51 24.04
C GLY A 69 -6.67 10.77 22.74
N ALA A 70 -7.50 9.78 22.39
CA ALA A 70 -7.29 8.90 21.24
C ALA A 70 -7.19 9.64 19.89
N ALA A 71 -7.88 10.76 19.74
CA ALA A 71 -7.79 11.60 18.54
C ALA A 71 -6.36 12.04 18.23
N ARG A 72 -5.52 12.20 19.27
CA ARG A 72 -4.12 12.58 19.08
C ARG A 72 -3.28 11.48 18.45
N ILE A 73 -3.66 10.22 18.60
CA ILE A 73 -3.01 9.11 17.90
C ILE A 73 -3.12 9.33 16.38
N PHE A 74 -4.32 9.63 15.90
CA PHE A 74 -4.59 9.87 14.47
C PHE A 74 -3.93 11.16 13.97
N TYR A 75 -3.87 12.18 14.82
CA TYR A 75 -3.12 13.40 14.54
C TYR A 75 -1.62 13.10 14.36
N TYR A 76 -1.02 12.31 15.24
CA TYR A 76 0.37 11.92 15.14
C TYR A 76 0.65 11.01 13.93
N ASN A 77 -0.26 10.05 13.61
CA ASN A 77 -0.16 9.30 12.37
C ASN A 77 -0.11 10.24 11.15
N SER A 78 -0.99 11.23 11.12
CA SER A 78 -1.07 12.20 10.02
C SER A 78 0.18 13.08 9.94
N LEU A 79 0.72 13.54 11.08
CA LEU A 79 1.98 14.28 11.12
C LEU A 79 3.16 13.44 10.62
N MET A 80 3.28 12.20 11.08
CA MET A 80 4.33 11.27 10.65
C MET A 80 4.28 11.06 9.15
N ARG A 81 3.09 10.83 8.60
CA ARG A 81 2.89 10.57 7.18
C ARG A 81 3.16 11.80 6.29
N ARG A 82 2.57 12.96 6.63
CA ARG A 82 2.56 14.16 5.77
C ARG A 82 3.81 15.03 5.88
N TYR A 83 4.35 15.18 7.08
CA TYR A 83 5.38 16.20 7.35
C TYR A 83 6.69 15.63 7.85
N LEU A 84 6.63 14.56 8.64
CA LEU A 84 7.82 14.02 9.28
C LEU A 84 8.48 12.89 8.48
N HIS A 85 7.75 12.32 7.53
CA HIS A 85 8.17 11.17 6.74
C HIS A 85 8.74 10.02 7.60
N VAL A 86 8.08 9.77 8.75
CA VAL A 86 8.38 8.65 9.63
C VAL A 86 7.57 7.45 9.13
N PRO A 87 8.21 6.38 8.67
CA PRO A 87 7.50 5.23 8.12
C PRO A 87 6.62 4.54 9.17
N GLN A 88 5.39 4.22 8.79
CA GLN A 88 4.39 3.59 9.62
C GLN A 88 3.92 2.28 8.98
N ILE A 89 4.18 1.16 9.62
CA ILE A 89 3.88 -0.17 9.12
C ILE A 89 2.89 -0.84 10.06
N SER A 90 1.74 -1.25 9.57
CA SER A 90 0.73 -1.95 10.35
C SER A 90 0.52 -3.37 9.87
N ALA A 91 0.38 -4.32 10.79
CA ALA A 91 -0.15 -5.64 10.53
C ALA A 91 -1.40 -5.85 11.39
N VAL A 92 -2.52 -6.10 10.75
CA VAL A 92 -3.74 -6.55 11.39
C VAL A 92 -3.69 -8.06 11.46
N MET A 93 -3.45 -8.60 12.65
CA MET A 93 -3.22 -10.03 12.87
C MET A 93 -4.42 -10.71 13.57
N GLY A 94 -5.29 -9.90 14.14
CA GLY A 94 -6.56 -10.31 14.75
C GLY A 94 -7.62 -9.26 14.55
N SER A 95 -8.38 -8.96 15.60
CA SER A 95 -9.44 -7.93 15.52
C SER A 95 -8.88 -6.52 15.42
N CYS A 96 -9.54 -5.70 14.60
CA CYS A 96 -9.28 -4.26 14.50
C CYS A 96 -10.59 -3.52 14.26
N ILE A 97 -11.25 -3.09 15.33
CA ILE A 97 -12.66 -2.68 15.31
C ILE A 97 -12.82 -1.20 15.67
N ALA A 98 -13.84 -0.59 15.07
CA ALA A 98 -14.30 0.78 15.31
C ALA A 98 -13.21 1.83 15.06
N GLY A 99 -13.06 2.81 15.96
CA GLY A 99 -12.04 3.85 15.85
C GLY A 99 -10.60 3.31 15.77
N GLY A 100 -10.36 2.10 16.32
CA GLY A 100 -9.07 1.42 16.21
C GLY A 100 -8.65 1.11 14.78
N ALA A 101 -9.60 0.94 13.86
CA ALA A 101 -9.33 0.68 12.45
C ALA A 101 -8.64 1.86 11.74
N TYR A 102 -8.79 3.08 12.23
CA TYR A 102 -8.12 4.24 11.65
C TYR A 102 -6.61 4.27 11.93
N LEU A 103 -6.13 3.61 12.98
CA LEU A 103 -4.68 3.55 13.25
C LEU A 103 -3.93 2.85 12.10
N PRO A 104 -4.28 1.60 11.68
CA PRO A 104 -3.66 1.02 10.49
C PRO A 104 -4.04 1.76 9.20
N ALA A 105 -5.27 2.26 9.05
CA ALA A 105 -5.70 2.97 7.85
C ALA A 105 -4.91 4.26 7.58
N LEU A 106 -4.37 4.89 8.60
CA LEU A 106 -3.49 6.06 8.51
C LEU A 106 -2.00 5.70 8.39
N SER A 107 -1.65 4.42 8.46
CA SER A 107 -0.28 3.95 8.23
C SER A 107 0.09 3.98 6.75
N ASP A 108 1.38 3.89 6.44
CA ASP A 108 1.85 3.90 5.05
C ASP A 108 1.60 2.56 4.36
N VAL A 109 1.68 1.47 5.11
CA VAL A 109 1.43 0.12 4.60
C VAL A 109 0.67 -0.71 5.61
N ILE A 110 -0.23 -1.57 5.11
CA ILE A 110 -1.07 -2.46 5.91
C ILE A 110 -0.94 -3.89 5.39
N PHE A 111 -0.56 -4.78 6.29
CA PHE A 111 -0.60 -6.22 6.11
C PHE A 111 -1.82 -6.79 6.82
N MET A 112 -2.43 -7.83 6.27
CA MET A 112 -3.50 -8.59 6.93
C MET A 112 -3.25 -10.09 6.83
N VAL A 113 -3.61 -10.83 7.88
CA VAL A 113 -3.45 -12.29 7.95
C VAL A 113 -4.77 -12.97 7.59
N GLU A 114 -4.73 -13.94 6.68
CA GLU A 114 -5.93 -14.69 6.28
C GLU A 114 -6.55 -15.46 7.45
N GLY A 115 -7.88 -15.47 7.51
CA GLY A 115 -8.66 -16.27 8.44
C GLY A 115 -8.63 -15.83 9.90
N THR A 116 -7.69 -14.98 10.31
CA THR A 116 -7.60 -14.47 11.69
C THR A 116 -7.88 -12.99 11.79
N SER A 117 -7.49 -12.21 10.78
CA SER A 117 -7.63 -10.76 10.82
C SER A 117 -9.03 -10.30 10.42
N PHE A 118 -9.50 -9.30 11.12
CA PHE A 118 -10.70 -8.55 10.79
C PHE A 118 -10.46 -7.06 11.01
N MET A 119 -10.82 -6.24 10.05
CA MET A 119 -10.79 -4.78 10.16
C MET A 119 -12.12 -4.19 9.73
N GLY A 120 -12.74 -3.35 10.59
CA GLY A 120 -14.01 -2.73 10.24
C GLY A 120 -14.51 -1.76 11.31
N LEU A 121 -15.41 -0.86 10.93
CA LEU A 121 -16.02 0.08 11.85
C LEU A 121 -17.05 -0.58 12.78
N GLY A 122 -17.57 -1.74 12.38
CA GLY A 122 -18.47 -2.54 13.20
C GLY A 122 -18.31 -4.01 12.86
N GLY A 123 -18.34 -4.88 13.86
CA GLY A 123 -18.38 -6.33 13.66
C GLY A 123 -19.76 -6.81 13.17
N PRO A 124 -19.86 -8.09 12.74
CA PRO A 124 -21.10 -8.66 12.18
C PRO A 124 -22.35 -8.44 13.04
N ASN A 125 -22.21 -8.55 14.37
CA ASN A 125 -23.32 -8.36 15.30
C ASN A 125 -23.84 -6.91 15.31
N LEU A 126 -22.93 -5.93 15.26
CA LEU A 126 -23.30 -4.52 15.17
C LEU A 126 -23.98 -4.21 13.84
N VAL A 127 -23.45 -4.73 12.74
CA VAL A 127 -24.05 -4.58 11.40
C VAL A 127 -25.45 -5.16 11.38
N LYS A 128 -25.66 -6.36 11.94
CA LYS A 128 -26.96 -6.99 12.03
C LYS A 128 -27.95 -6.15 12.87
N GLY A 129 -27.50 -5.62 14.00
CA GLY A 129 -28.33 -4.76 14.85
C GLY A 129 -28.71 -3.42 14.21
N ALA A 130 -27.76 -2.81 13.48
CA ALA A 130 -27.94 -1.49 12.89
C ALA A 130 -28.70 -1.51 11.54
N THR A 131 -28.46 -2.54 10.72
CA THR A 131 -28.94 -2.59 9.32
C THR A 131 -29.85 -3.78 9.01
N GLY A 132 -29.94 -4.76 9.91
CA GLY A 132 -30.63 -6.03 9.68
C GLY A 132 -29.84 -7.01 8.81
N GLN A 133 -28.69 -6.62 8.26
CA GLN A 133 -27.87 -7.46 7.38
C GLN A 133 -27.15 -8.54 8.20
N THR A 134 -27.27 -9.79 7.75
CA THR A 134 -26.46 -10.90 8.28
C THR A 134 -25.30 -11.15 7.34
N VAL A 135 -24.09 -10.99 7.83
CA VAL A 135 -22.84 -11.16 7.10
C VAL A 135 -21.80 -11.77 8.02
N ASP A 136 -20.96 -12.65 7.52
CA ASP A 136 -19.83 -13.20 8.28
C ASP A 136 -18.66 -12.20 8.33
N GLY A 137 -17.73 -12.41 9.27
CA GLY A 137 -16.60 -11.50 9.49
C GLY A 137 -15.64 -11.42 8.31
N GLU A 138 -15.34 -12.55 7.65
CA GLU A 138 -14.41 -12.58 6.53
C GLU A 138 -14.97 -11.80 5.33
N THR A 139 -16.24 -11.99 5.01
CA THR A 139 -16.93 -11.24 3.94
C THR A 139 -17.06 -9.76 4.27
N LEU A 140 -17.27 -9.40 5.55
CA LEU A 140 -17.45 -8.01 5.98
C LEU A 140 -16.13 -7.24 5.98
N GLY A 141 -15.08 -7.79 6.55
CA GLY A 141 -13.82 -7.06 6.78
C GLY A 141 -12.61 -7.95 7.00
N GLY A 142 -12.59 -9.17 6.43
CA GLY A 142 -11.43 -10.05 6.46
C GLY A 142 -10.33 -9.63 5.49
N ALA A 143 -9.21 -10.33 5.56
CA ALA A 143 -8.02 -10.03 4.76
C ALA A 143 -8.30 -9.98 3.26
N ARG A 144 -9.08 -10.93 2.75
CA ARG A 144 -9.45 -10.98 1.33
C ARG A 144 -10.30 -9.79 0.93
N THR A 145 -11.30 -9.43 1.73
CA THR A 145 -12.15 -8.27 1.47
C THR A 145 -11.33 -7.00 1.33
N HIS A 146 -10.36 -6.78 2.22
CA HIS A 146 -9.57 -5.56 2.22
C HIS A 146 -8.41 -5.54 1.22
N THR A 147 -7.94 -6.68 0.77
CA THR A 147 -6.89 -6.73 -0.26
C THR A 147 -7.41 -6.84 -1.69
N GLU A 148 -8.62 -7.40 -1.88
CA GLU A 148 -9.18 -7.63 -3.22
C GLU A 148 -10.32 -6.65 -3.59
N ILE A 149 -11.13 -6.21 -2.59
CA ILE A 149 -12.36 -5.45 -2.85
C ILE A 149 -12.20 -3.99 -2.48
N SER A 150 -11.93 -3.69 -1.20
CA SER A 150 -11.87 -2.31 -0.71
C SER A 150 -10.53 -1.62 -0.91
N ALA A 151 -9.48 -2.37 -1.22
CA ALA A 151 -8.10 -1.88 -1.35
C ALA A 151 -7.54 -1.17 -0.10
N VAL A 152 -8.14 -1.35 1.07
CA VAL A 152 -7.67 -0.76 2.33
C VAL A 152 -6.36 -1.39 2.75
N ALA A 153 -6.20 -2.71 2.64
CA ALA A 153 -4.95 -3.41 2.93
C ALA A 153 -4.14 -3.63 1.64
N HIS A 154 -2.82 -3.60 1.80
CA HIS A 154 -1.89 -3.65 0.68
C HIS A 154 -1.33 -5.05 0.43
N TYR A 155 -1.14 -5.81 1.51
CA TYR A 155 -0.56 -7.15 1.46
C TYR A 155 -1.37 -8.13 2.32
N ARG A 156 -1.51 -9.34 1.79
CA ARG A 156 -2.15 -10.46 2.47
C ARG A 156 -1.10 -11.53 2.75
N ALA A 157 -1.14 -12.09 3.96
CA ALA A 157 -0.27 -13.17 4.38
C ALA A 157 -1.11 -14.39 4.81
N PRO A 158 -0.65 -15.63 4.54
CA PRO A 158 -1.42 -16.82 4.89
C PRO A 158 -1.45 -17.10 6.40
N ASP A 159 -0.44 -16.61 7.13
CA ASP A 159 -0.28 -16.80 8.56
C ASP A 159 0.57 -15.70 9.20
N ASP A 160 0.62 -15.69 10.54
CA ASP A 160 1.36 -14.69 11.32
C ASP A 160 2.87 -14.70 11.02
N ALA A 161 3.46 -15.89 10.88
CA ALA A 161 4.91 -16.02 10.64
C ALA A 161 5.28 -15.40 9.28
N SER A 162 4.56 -15.77 8.23
CA SER A 162 4.72 -15.22 6.88
C SER A 162 4.48 -13.70 6.87
N CYS A 163 3.50 -13.21 7.64
CA CYS A 163 3.22 -11.78 7.78
C CYS A 163 4.43 -11.05 8.39
N LEU A 164 4.97 -11.56 9.48
CA LEU A 164 6.13 -10.96 10.15
C LEU A 164 7.38 -11.00 9.28
N ASP A 165 7.60 -12.07 8.50
CA ASP A 165 8.74 -12.16 7.59
C ASP A 165 8.62 -11.15 6.46
N ARG A 166 7.45 -11.00 5.83
CA ARG A 166 7.21 -9.96 4.83
C ARG A 166 7.38 -8.54 5.39
N MET A 167 6.95 -8.30 6.64
CA MET A 167 7.19 -7.02 7.31
C MET A 167 8.68 -6.75 7.52
N ARG A 168 9.47 -7.77 7.89
CA ARG A 168 10.94 -7.63 8.02
C ARG A 168 11.59 -7.26 6.70
N GLU A 169 11.17 -7.91 5.61
CA GLU A 169 11.64 -7.59 4.27
C GLU A 169 11.28 -6.16 3.88
N TYR A 170 10.03 -5.76 4.12
CA TYR A 170 9.57 -4.39 3.85
C TYR A 170 10.39 -3.35 4.63
N ILE A 171 10.57 -3.54 5.94
CA ILE A 171 11.37 -2.65 6.79
C ILE A 171 12.83 -2.59 6.31
N GLY A 172 13.39 -3.71 5.87
CA GLY A 172 14.75 -3.77 5.33
C GLY A 172 14.95 -2.90 4.08
N ARG A 173 13.89 -2.69 3.29
CA ARG A 173 13.91 -1.85 2.07
C ARG A 173 13.69 -0.37 2.34
N LEU A 174 13.14 0.00 3.48
CA LEU A 174 12.87 1.42 3.79
C LEU A 174 14.13 2.28 3.63
N PRO A 175 13.97 3.56 3.24
CA PRO A 175 15.09 4.49 3.16
C PRO A 175 15.76 4.64 4.52
N ARG A 176 17.03 4.94 4.51
CA ARG A 176 17.75 5.39 5.69
C ARG A 176 17.47 6.88 5.92
N PRO A 177 17.69 7.42 7.15
CA PRO A 177 17.51 8.84 7.43
C PRO A 177 18.17 9.73 6.37
N ALA A 178 17.61 10.94 6.17
CA ALA A 178 18.10 11.89 5.17
C ALA A 178 19.62 12.06 5.22
N GLY A 179 20.28 11.90 4.07
CA GLY A 179 21.74 11.96 3.93
C GLY A 179 22.42 10.58 3.83
N VAL A 180 21.71 9.49 4.07
CA VAL A 180 22.23 8.14 3.83
C VAL A 180 21.59 7.59 2.56
N ALA A 181 22.40 7.40 1.52
CA ALA A 181 21.94 6.77 0.28
C ALA A 181 21.34 5.39 0.56
N HIS A 182 20.33 5.00 -0.21
CA HIS A 182 19.84 3.63 -0.17
C HIS A 182 20.98 2.63 -0.33
N ALA A 183 20.92 1.56 0.43
CA ALA A 183 21.94 0.52 0.33
C ALA A 183 21.91 -0.08 -1.09
N VAL A 184 23.01 0.07 -1.79
CA VAL A 184 23.26 -0.68 -3.03
C VAL A 184 23.74 -2.06 -2.59
N ILE A 185 23.04 -3.09 -3.04
CA ILE A 185 23.44 -4.48 -2.80
C ILE A 185 24.13 -5.03 -4.05
N GLU A 186 24.65 -6.23 -3.96
CA GLU A 186 25.17 -6.93 -5.14
C GLU A 186 24.09 -7.03 -6.21
N SER A 187 24.42 -6.54 -7.42
CA SER A 187 23.55 -6.58 -8.58
C SER A 187 23.35 -8.02 -9.06
N LYS A 188 22.13 -8.33 -9.47
CA LYS A 188 21.83 -9.58 -10.17
C LYS A 188 21.55 -9.26 -11.64
N PRO A 189 22.00 -10.10 -12.57
CA PRO A 189 21.63 -9.91 -13.97
C PRO A 189 20.08 -9.97 -14.10
N PRO A 190 19.50 -9.24 -15.05
CA PRO A 190 18.09 -9.38 -15.39
C PRO A 190 17.74 -10.84 -15.71
N ALA A 191 16.49 -11.25 -15.50
CA ALA A 191 16.04 -12.61 -15.79
C ALA A 191 16.03 -12.92 -17.29
N ALA A 192 15.89 -11.89 -18.13
CA ALA A 192 15.99 -12.00 -19.58
C ALA A 192 17.16 -11.14 -20.10
N GLU A 193 17.81 -11.61 -21.14
CA GLU A 193 18.89 -10.86 -21.81
C GLU A 193 18.36 -9.52 -22.34
N PRO A 194 19.00 -8.38 -22.07
CA PRO A 194 18.52 -7.07 -22.50
C PRO A 194 18.30 -6.95 -24.03
N ALA A 195 19.11 -7.65 -24.83
CA ALA A 195 18.92 -7.69 -26.29
C ALA A 195 17.60 -8.38 -26.70
N ALA A 196 17.05 -9.25 -25.88
CA ALA A 196 15.79 -9.93 -26.15
C ALA A 196 14.58 -8.98 -26.07
N LEU A 197 14.71 -7.81 -25.40
CA LEU A 197 13.64 -6.82 -25.27
C LEU A 197 13.06 -6.40 -26.63
N TYR A 198 13.92 -6.28 -27.66
CA TYR A 198 13.47 -5.95 -29.02
C TYR A 198 12.57 -7.00 -29.63
N GLY A 199 12.70 -8.27 -29.23
CA GLY A 199 11.85 -9.38 -29.70
C GLY A 199 10.62 -9.64 -28.84
N MET A 200 10.52 -9.04 -27.65
CA MET A 200 9.39 -9.22 -26.74
C MET A 200 8.18 -8.40 -27.12
N LEU A 201 8.40 -7.29 -27.84
CA LEU A 201 7.32 -6.48 -28.35
C LEU A 201 6.81 -7.04 -29.68
N PRO A 202 5.50 -7.24 -29.85
CA PRO A 202 4.92 -7.62 -31.13
C PRO A 202 5.22 -6.58 -32.20
N ALA A 203 5.57 -7.04 -33.41
CA ALA A 203 5.75 -6.15 -34.56
C ALA A 203 4.45 -5.37 -34.91
N ASP A 204 3.30 -5.98 -34.69
CA ASP A 204 2.01 -5.29 -34.74
C ASP A 204 1.70 -4.73 -33.34
N HIS A 205 1.75 -3.40 -33.24
CA HIS A 205 1.51 -2.65 -32.00
C HIS A 205 0.12 -2.85 -31.38
N ARG A 206 -0.82 -3.44 -32.12
CA ARG A 206 -2.18 -3.75 -31.63
C ARG A 206 -2.23 -5.06 -30.87
N LEU A 207 -1.22 -5.90 -31.00
CA LEU A 207 -1.18 -7.18 -30.30
C LEU A 207 -0.79 -6.96 -28.83
N SER A 208 -1.38 -7.81 -27.99
CA SER A 208 -1.11 -7.80 -26.54
C SER A 208 0.15 -8.56 -26.21
N TYR A 209 0.81 -8.16 -25.15
CA TYR A 209 1.95 -8.84 -24.53
C TYR A 209 1.86 -8.70 -23.00
N ASP A 210 2.62 -9.49 -22.27
CA ASP A 210 2.73 -9.34 -20.82
C ASP A 210 3.88 -8.38 -20.49
N MET A 211 3.55 -7.26 -19.84
CA MET A 211 4.54 -6.26 -19.42
C MET A 211 5.59 -6.85 -18.46
N ARG A 212 5.24 -7.91 -17.72
CA ARG A 212 6.21 -8.59 -16.84
C ARG A 212 7.41 -9.12 -17.61
N HIS A 213 7.23 -9.60 -18.83
CA HIS A 213 8.36 -10.04 -19.67
C HIS A 213 9.32 -8.88 -20.00
N ILE A 214 8.80 -7.67 -20.18
CA ILE A 214 9.65 -6.48 -20.35
C ILE A 214 10.42 -6.18 -19.06
N LEU A 215 9.75 -6.27 -17.92
CA LEU A 215 10.36 -6.06 -16.61
C LEU A 215 11.43 -7.13 -16.31
N ASP A 216 11.27 -8.36 -16.78
CA ASP A 216 12.27 -9.44 -16.67
C ASP A 216 13.61 -9.06 -17.32
N GLY A 217 13.60 -8.23 -18.36
CA GLY A 217 14.80 -7.72 -19.03
C GLY A 217 15.35 -6.43 -18.44
N LEU A 218 14.69 -5.84 -17.46
CA LEU A 218 15.09 -4.56 -16.85
C LEU A 218 15.49 -4.70 -15.38
N LEU A 219 14.84 -5.59 -14.64
CA LEU A 219 14.94 -5.68 -13.19
C LEU A 219 15.94 -6.76 -12.77
N ASP A 220 16.66 -6.52 -11.68
CA ASP A 220 17.57 -7.50 -11.09
C ASP A 220 16.84 -8.81 -10.81
N GLY A 221 17.25 -9.89 -11.48
CA GLY A 221 16.63 -11.21 -11.40
C GLY A 221 15.16 -11.26 -11.88
N GLY A 222 14.66 -10.24 -12.57
CA GLY A 222 13.23 -10.13 -12.98
C GLY A 222 12.26 -9.95 -11.82
N VAL A 223 12.74 -9.58 -10.62
CA VAL A 223 11.90 -9.55 -9.41
C VAL A 223 11.20 -8.21 -9.24
N LEU A 224 9.86 -8.26 -9.25
CA LEU A 224 8.98 -7.19 -8.83
C LEU A 224 8.22 -7.62 -7.58
N ASP A 225 8.42 -6.95 -6.44
CA ASP A 225 7.57 -7.12 -5.26
C ASP A 225 6.33 -6.24 -5.43
N GLU A 226 5.29 -6.85 -5.98
CA GLU A 226 4.11 -6.12 -6.46
C GLU A 226 3.26 -5.60 -5.30
N PHE A 227 2.99 -4.30 -5.32
CA PHE A 227 2.10 -3.60 -4.42
C PHE A 227 0.65 -3.77 -4.87
N GLN A 228 -0.23 -4.17 -3.96
CA GLN A 228 -1.66 -4.43 -4.22
C GLN A 228 -1.87 -5.31 -5.48
N PRO A 229 -1.33 -6.53 -5.53
CA PRO A 229 -1.36 -7.37 -6.73
C PRO A 229 -2.77 -7.78 -7.17
N ASP A 230 -3.72 -7.73 -6.24
CA ASP A 230 -5.12 -8.16 -6.47
C ASP A 230 -6.05 -7.00 -6.86
N VAL A 231 -5.58 -5.75 -6.82
CA VAL A 231 -6.36 -4.54 -7.16
C VAL A 231 -5.81 -3.89 -8.40
N ALA A 232 -6.69 -3.43 -9.30
CA ALA A 232 -6.31 -2.68 -10.50
C ALA A 232 -5.13 -3.32 -11.24
N ARG A 233 -5.25 -4.60 -11.59
CA ARG A 233 -4.19 -5.44 -12.16
C ARG A 233 -3.73 -5.01 -13.55
N GLU A 234 -4.42 -4.08 -14.18
CA GLU A 234 -4.01 -3.40 -15.40
C GLU A 234 -2.88 -2.39 -15.16
N MET A 235 -2.58 -2.06 -13.89
CA MET A 235 -1.43 -1.27 -13.47
C MET A 235 -0.56 -2.08 -12.51
N LEU A 236 0.68 -2.35 -12.92
CA LEU A 236 1.70 -2.97 -12.10
C LEU A 236 2.42 -1.89 -11.30
N CYS A 237 2.36 -1.97 -10.00
CA CYS A 237 3.12 -1.11 -9.09
C CYS A 237 3.93 -2.01 -8.18
N GLY A 238 5.19 -1.71 -7.92
CA GLY A 238 5.97 -2.57 -7.03
C GLY A 238 7.38 -2.06 -6.77
N HIS A 239 8.01 -2.67 -5.78
CA HIS A 239 9.40 -2.43 -5.43
C HIS A 239 10.30 -3.40 -6.19
N ALA A 240 11.40 -2.89 -6.71
CA ALA A 240 12.37 -3.69 -7.47
C ALA A 240 13.79 -3.17 -7.25
N ARG A 241 14.74 -3.75 -7.96
CA ARG A 241 16.11 -3.26 -8.05
C ARG A 241 16.58 -3.22 -9.49
N ILE A 242 17.46 -2.26 -9.76
CA ILE A 242 18.21 -2.15 -11.00
C ILE A 242 19.67 -1.90 -10.62
N GLU A 243 20.56 -2.78 -11.04
CA GLU A 243 21.97 -2.74 -10.67
C GLU A 243 22.20 -2.60 -9.16
N GLY A 244 21.45 -3.40 -8.37
CA GLY A 244 21.49 -3.40 -6.91
C GLY A 244 20.84 -2.20 -6.24
N ARG A 245 20.38 -1.21 -6.99
CA ARG A 245 19.74 0.02 -6.48
C ARG A 245 18.23 -0.16 -6.37
N PRO A 246 17.61 0.18 -5.24
CA PRO A 246 16.16 0.07 -5.11
C PRO A 246 15.45 1.12 -5.96
N VAL A 247 14.34 0.70 -6.56
CA VAL A 247 13.49 1.51 -7.45
C VAL A 247 12.03 1.16 -7.24
N ALA A 248 11.15 2.14 -7.30
CA ALA A 248 9.72 1.94 -7.44
C ALA A 248 9.39 1.82 -8.94
N VAL A 249 8.61 0.82 -9.31
CA VAL A 249 8.22 0.57 -10.71
C VAL A 249 6.72 0.73 -10.85
N ILE A 250 6.31 1.48 -11.88
CA ILE A 250 4.91 1.68 -12.27
C ILE A 250 4.81 1.37 -13.76
N ALA A 251 4.03 0.36 -14.12
CA ALA A 251 3.93 -0.07 -15.51
C ALA A 251 2.49 -0.38 -15.92
N ASN A 252 2.15 -0.10 -17.19
CA ASN A 252 0.88 -0.54 -17.74
C ASN A 252 0.97 -2.01 -18.15
N GLN A 253 0.04 -2.84 -17.67
CA GLN A 253 -0.15 -4.16 -18.24
C GLN A 253 -0.89 -4.06 -19.58
N ARG A 254 -0.69 -5.01 -20.48
CA ARG A 254 -1.39 -5.08 -21.77
C ARG A 254 -2.32 -6.31 -21.83
N GLY A 255 -3.24 -6.27 -22.78
CA GLY A 255 -4.19 -7.36 -22.99
C GLY A 255 -5.46 -7.25 -22.16
N VAL A 256 -6.19 -8.36 -22.10
CA VAL A 256 -7.46 -8.45 -21.35
C VAL A 256 -7.18 -8.96 -19.95
N ILE A 257 -7.51 -8.16 -18.97
CA ILE A 257 -7.41 -8.50 -17.55
C ILE A 257 -8.77 -9.10 -17.11
N LYS A 258 -8.78 -10.37 -16.80
CA LYS A 258 -10.01 -11.04 -16.35
C LYS A 258 -10.48 -10.44 -15.02
N GLY A 259 -11.75 -10.06 -14.97
CA GLY A 259 -12.42 -9.65 -13.73
C GLY A 259 -12.60 -10.82 -12.75
N ARG A 260 -12.97 -10.50 -11.52
CA ARG A 260 -13.50 -11.49 -10.57
C ARG A 260 -14.85 -12.03 -11.08
N PRO A 261 -15.35 -13.14 -10.54
CA PRO A 261 -16.70 -13.60 -10.88
C PRO A 261 -17.73 -12.47 -10.72
N GLY A 262 -18.44 -12.17 -11.81
CA GLY A 262 -19.43 -11.08 -11.86
C GLY A 262 -18.88 -9.70 -12.26
N GLU A 263 -17.56 -9.51 -12.35
CA GLU A 263 -16.95 -8.28 -12.84
C GLU A 263 -16.68 -8.33 -14.35
N ARG A 264 -16.81 -7.19 -15.00
CA ARG A 264 -16.42 -7.07 -16.40
C ARG A 264 -14.89 -7.14 -16.54
N PRO A 265 -14.37 -7.75 -17.62
CA PRO A 265 -12.95 -7.70 -17.89
C PRO A 265 -12.51 -6.26 -18.16
N LYS A 266 -11.28 -5.94 -17.76
CA LYS A 266 -10.63 -4.67 -18.05
C LYS A 266 -9.59 -4.83 -19.15
N PHE A 267 -9.20 -3.71 -19.74
CA PHE A 267 -8.19 -3.68 -20.80
C PHE A 267 -6.92 -3.03 -20.30
N GLY A 268 -5.81 -3.68 -20.51
CA GLY A 268 -4.49 -3.14 -20.24
C GLY A 268 -4.19 -1.93 -21.12
N GLY A 269 -3.36 -1.01 -20.64
CA GLY A 269 -3.08 0.26 -21.27
C GLY A 269 -4.15 1.33 -21.04
N ILE A 270 -5.24 1.00 -20.34
CA ILE A 270 -6.29 1.94 -19.95
C ILE A 270 -6.21 2.16 -18.45
N ILE A 271 -6.31 3.41 -18.01
CA ILE A 271 -6.31 3.82 -16.61
C ILE A 271 -7.77 3.95 -16.16
N TYR A 272 -8.17 3.14 -15.20
CA TYR A 272 -9.49 3.18 -14.56
C TYR A 272 -9.42 4.01 -13.26
N PRO A 273 -10.56 4.40 -12.64
CA PRO A 273 -10.54 5.15 -11.39
C PRO A 273 -9.71 4.49 -10.29
N GLU A 274 -9.91 3.19 -10.07
CA GLU A 274 -9.16 2.43 -9.08
C GLU A 274 -7.68 2.24 -9.43
N SER A 275 -7.33 2.20 -10.72
CA SER A 275 -5.93 2.19 -11.16
C SER A 275 -5.24 3.51 -10.85
N ALA A 276 -5.93 4.62 -11.10
CA ALA A 276 -5.42 5.96 -10.81
C ALA A 276 -5.18 6.15 -9.32
N GLU A 277 -6.11 5.71 -8.47
CA GLU A 277 -5.95 5.77 -7.00
C GLU A 277 -4.81 4.88 -6.49
N LYS A 278 -4.70 3.62 -6.99
CA LYS A 278 -3.58 2.74 -6.66
C LYS A 278 -2.23 3.37 -6.99
N VAL A 279 -2.11 3.93 -8.19
CA VAL A 279 -0.86 4.53 -8.67
C VAL A 279 -0.53 5.79 -7.89
N ALA A 280 -1.52 6.67 -7.63
CA ALA A 280 -1.33 7.87 -6.84
C ALA A 280 -0.80 7.54 -5.44
N PHE A 281 -1.43 6.59 -4.76
CA PHE A 281 -0.98 6.14 -3.44
C PHE A 281 0.44 5.57 -3.48
N PHE A 282 0.77 4.78 -4.52
CA PHE A 282 2.09 4.17 -4.65
C PHE A 282 3.17 5.22 -4.96
N ILE A 283 2.89 6.23 -5.78
CA ILE A 283 3.80 7.38 -6.02
C ILE A 283 4.08 8.12 -4.70
N GLU A 284 3.03 8.44 -3.93
CA GLU A 284 3.19 9.09 -2.64
C GLU A 284 4.04 8.25 -1.68
N THR A 285 3.87 6.93 -1.69
CA THR A 285 4.65 6.01 -0.87
C THR A 285 6.11 6.00 -1.31
N ALA A 286 6.39 5.82 -2.61
CA ALA A 286 7.74 5.88 -3.16
C ALA A 286 8.43 7.21 -2.88
N ASN A 287 7.70 8.32 -2.96
CA ASN A 287 8.21 9.65 -2.65
C ASN A 287 8.58 9.79 -1.16
N ARG A 288 7.76 9.26 -0.24
CA ARG A 288 8.09 9.22 1.20
C ARG A 288 9.29 8.32 1.49
N GLU A 289 9.40 7.23 0.77
CA GLU A 289 10.51 6.28 0.87
C GLU A 289 11.80 6.80 0.19
N GLY A 290 11.73 7.92 -0.53
CA GLY A 290 12.88 8.48 -1.24
C GLY A 290 13.36 7.60 -2.40
N LEU A 291 12.49 6.75 -2.96
CA LEU A 291 12.81 5.85 -4.05
C LEU A 291 12.67 6.55 -5.40
N PRO A 292 13.64 6.43 -6.29
CA PRO A 292 13.45 6.80 -7.70
C PRO A 292 12.28 5.99 -8.29
N ILE A 293 11.51 6.60 -9.19
CA ILE A 293 10.38 5.95 -9.84
C ILE A 293 10.69 5.70 -11.31
N LEU A 294 10.58 4.44 -11.73
CA LEU A 294 10.60 4.03 -13.13
C LEU A 294 9.17 3.82 -13.62
N PHE A 295 8.71 4.68 -14.54
CA PHE A 295 7.49 4.46 -15.28
C PHE A 295 7.79 3.67 -16.55
N VAL A 296 7.14 2.52 -16.75
CA VAL A 296 7.21 1.75 -18.01
C VAL A 296 5.87 1.92 -18.71
N GLN A 297 5.84 2.84 -19.66
CA GLN A 297 4.62 3.38 -20.23
C GLN A 297 4.21 2.64 -21.50
N ASP A 298 3.00 2.11 -21.52
CA ASP A 298 2.25 1.70 -22.71
C ASP A 298 0.77 2.04 -22.49
N VAL A 299 0.45 3.34 -22.53
CA VAL A 299 -0.85 3.88 -22.11
C VAL A 299 -1.64 4.40 -23.32
N SER A 300 -2.89 3.95 -23.42
CA SER A 300 -3.84 4.43 -24.43
C SER A 300 -4.67 5.63 -23.94
N GLY A 301 -4.82 5.78 -22.61
CA GLY A 301 -5.54 6.89 -21.98
C GLY A 301 -6.28 6.47 -20.72
N PHE A 302 -7.03 7.41 -20.17
CA PHE A 302 -7.99 7.12 -19.10
C PHE A 302 -9.27 6.52 -19.68
N MET A 303 -9.96 5.70 -18.88
CA MET A 303 -11.26 5.14 -19.25
C MET A 303 -12.29 6.26 -19.43
N VAL A 304 -13.14 6.10 -20.43
CA VAL A 304 -14.20 7.05 -20.79
C VAL A 304 -15.57 6.37 -20.68
N GLY A 305 -16.62 7.17 -20.57
CA GLY A 305 -18.00 6.69 -20.54
C GLY A 305 -18.67 6.90 -19.18
N ALA A 306 -19.99 6.78 -19.17
CA ALA A 306 -20.80 7.11 -18.00
C ALA A 306 -20.38 6.37 -16.72
N GLU A 307 -20.04 5.08 -16.82
CA GLU A 307 -19.60 4.29 -15.66
C GLU A 307 -18.30 4.86 -15.06
N ALA A 308 -17.32 5.25 -15.90
CA ALA A 308 -16.05 5.83 -15.44
C ALA A 308 -16.28 7.22 -14.82
N GLU A 309 -17.10 8.06 -15.45
CA GLU A 309 -17.44 9.39 -14.91
C GLU A 309 -18.17 9.29 -13.56
N HIS A 310 -19.15 8.39 -13.44
CA HIS A 310 -19.87 8.16 -12.19
C HIS A 310 -18.98 7.58 -11.09
N ALA A 311 -17.97 6.77 -11.47
CA ALA A 311 -16.96 6.26 -10.55
C ALA A 311 -15.90 7.30 -10.18
N GLY A 312 -15.92 8.49 -10.78
CA GLY A 312 -15.05 9.63 -10.45
C GLY A 312 -13.68 9.59 -11.11
N ILE A 313 -13.61 9.16 -12.38
CA ILE A 313 -12.33 9.07 -13.14
C ILE A 313 -11.56 10.40 -13.16
N ILE A 314 -12.27 11.55 -13.27
CA ILE A 314 -11.62 12.87 -13.26
C ILE A 314 -10.97 13.15 -11.91
N ARG A 315 -11.66 12.83 -10.80
CA ARG A 315 -11.12 13.02 -9.45
C ARG A 315 -9.91 12.12 -9.21
N ALA A 316 -10.02 10.83 -9.53
CA ALA A 316 -8.94 9.87 -9.40
C ALA A 316 -7.75 10.22 -10.31
N GLY A 317 -8.02 10.64 -11.54
CA GLY A 317 -7.01 11.11 -12.49
C GLY A 317 -6.29 12.37 -12.01
N ALA A 318 -7.02 13.32 -11.42
CA ALA A 318 -6.42 14.52 -10.82
C ALA A 318 -5.48 14.17 -9.66
N HIS A 319 -5.87 13.24 -8.78
CA HIS A 319 -5.02 12.75 -7.71
C HIS A 319 -3.74 12.08 -8.24
N PHE A 320 -3.86 11.24 -9.28
CA PHE A 320 -2.69 10.64 -9.93
C PHE A 320 -1.74 11.70 -10.50
N VAL A 321 -2.26 12.67 -11.26
CA VAL A 321 -1.45 13.75 -11.84
C VAL A 321 -0.80 14.60 -10.75
N GLU A 322 -1.52 14.94 -9.68
CA GLU A 322 -0.98 15.68 -8.54
C GLU A 322 0.15 14.91 -7.85
N ALA A 323 -0.08 13.64 -7.54
CA ALA A 323 0.94 12.79 -6.91
C ALA A 323 2.22 12.72 -7.76
N MET A 324 2.09 12.52 -9.07
CA MET A 324 3.21 12.50 -10.00
C MET A 324 3.92 13.85 -10.09
N ALA A 325 3.17 14.96 -10.19
CA ALA A 325 3.73 16.30 -10.32
C ALA A 325 4.46 16.78 -9.06
N THR A 326 3.96 16.38 -7.88
CA THR A 326 4.51 16.81 -6.59
C THR A 326 5.58 15.88 -6.02
N ALA A 327 5.75 14.68 -6.58
CA ALA A 327 6.83 13.78 -6.20
C ALA A 327 8.20 14.41 -6.48
N SER A 328 9.05 14.50 -5.46
CA SER A 328 10.38 15.13 -5.51
C SER A 328 11.50 14.14 -5.83
N VAL A 329 11.23 12.84 -5.82
CA VAL A 329 12.21 11.80 -6.18
C VAL A 329 12.49 11.80 -7.68
N PRO A 330 13.66 11.30 -8.12
CA PRO A 330 13.96 11.14 -9.54
C PRO A 330 12.90 10.28 -10.24
N LYS A 331 12.48 10.68 -11.42
CA LYS A 331 11.51 9.97 -12.26
C LYS A 331 12.13 9.69 -13.62
N ILE A 332 12.04 8.46 -14.07
CA ILE A 332 12.49 8.01 -15.39
C ILE A 332 11.29 7.37 -16.08
N VAL A 333 11.10 7.70 -17.35
CA VAL A 333 10.01 7.14 -18.15
C VAL A 333 10.60 6.36 -19.31
N LEU A 334 10.21 5.09 -19.43
CA LEU A 334 10.44 4.25 -20.59
C LEU A 334 9.12 4.07 -21.32
N THR A 335 8.97 4.70 -22.47
CA THR A 335 7.81 4.46 -23.35
C THR A 335 8.10 3.26 -24.24
N VAL A 336 7.29 2.21 -24.09
CA VAL A 336 7.48 0.94 -24.78
C VAL A 336 6.73 0.92 -26.11
N ASN A 337 5.47 1.38 -26.13
CA ASN A 337 4.63 1.33 -27.32
C ASN A 337 3.74 2.58 -27.44
N HIS A 338 2.64 2.68 -26.66
CA HIS A 338 1.72 3.81 -26.71
C HIS A 338 1.95 4.81 -25.59
N ALA A 339 1.73 6.08 -25.90
CA ALA A 339 1.74 7.17 -24.94
C ALA A 339 0.73 8.23 -25.42
N SER A 340 -0.53 8.10 -24.99
CA SER A 340 -1.62 8.90 -25.57
C SER A 340 -2.41 9.67 -24.51
N GLY A 341 -2.88 10.85 -24.93
CA GLY A 341 -3.81 11.69 -24.19
C GLY A 341 -3.32 12.10 -22.79
N ALA A 342 -4.26 12.26 -21.86
CA ALA A 342 -3.94 12.62 -20.49
C ALA A 342 -3.19 11.49 -19.74
N GLY A 343 -3.29 10.24 -20.20
CA GLY A 343 -2.50 9.12 -19.67
C GLY A 343 -1.00 9.33 -19.85
N TYR A 344 -0.58 9.92 -20.97
CA TYR A 344 0.80 10.31 -21.19
C TYR A 344 1.29 11.25 -20.09
N TYR A 345 0.55 12.34 -19.82
CA TYR A 345 0.94 13.31 -18.80
C TYR A 345 1.00 12.70 -17.41
N ALA A 346 0.04 11.83 -17.06
CA ALA A 346 0.00 11.19 -15.78
C ALA A 346 1.22 10.27 -15.52
N MET A 347 1.79 9.67 -16.58
CA MET A 347 2.92 8.74 -16.47
C MET A 347 4.25 9.30 -16.99
N ALA A 348 4.24 10.41 -17.70
CA ALA A 348 5.47 10.98 -18.28
C ALA A 348 6.05 12.14 -17.48
N GLY A 349 5.24 12.84 -16.73
CA GLY A 349 5.64 13.98 -15.90
C GLY A 349 5.70 15.29 -16.67
#